data_ef3136b6f5a80af1dffe068e91397edc
#
_entry.id   ef3136b6f5a80af1dffe068e91397edc
#
_cell.length_a   1.000
_cell.length_b   1.000
_cell.length_c   1.000
_cell.angle_alpha   90.00
_cell.angle_beta   90.00
_cell.angle_gamma   90.00
#
_symmetry.space_group_name_H-M   'P 1'
#
loop_
_entity.id
_entity.type
_entity.pdbx_description
1 polymer ?
#
loop_
_entity_poly.entity_id
_entity_poly.type
_entity_poly.pdbx_seq_one_letter_code
_entity_poly.pdbx_strand_id
1 'polypeptide(L)'
;MVYSSCLLNKQMAKTTLNKPWEDRTRKNDRQKMPYGYRADEVDPLRVVPNEDMLPFIYEALDGLDAGHSTRKTAEWLSMKTGVKLSHQGLSNIWKRNRSPKDSPVLKELNRRKRARKPKTPEDKILAAAKRKRADAKRLVTIAEKKLANLEEPAEITSVSDTLDFNAARQQTENKEVIFEPNPGPQTDFLAAVEREVLYGGSAGGGKSYGLLADPARYFAHPAFNGLLLRRTNDELRELVWKSQELYPKMYPGAKWQEKKSQWVFPSGAKFWMTYLERDQDVLRYQGQAFSYIAFDELTQHATPFAWDYMRSRLRTTAPDLPIFMRATTNPGGPGHGWVKKMFIDPAPANVAFGATDIDTGVTLAYPEGHAQAGKLLFKRRFIPANLHDNPYLVEGGQYEANLLSLPEMQRRQLLEGDWNVADGAAFSEFKQSVHVVEPYEIPKDWRRFRSCDYGYSSYSAVHWFAIDPSYETLIVYRELYVTKHTGRDLARAVLEAERGDSISYGVLDSSCWHNRGQLGPSIAEEMIAMGCRWRPSDRTAGARIAGKNRFHEVMKVDPITGVPGMVFFNTCRQIIADLPVIPSDPKGTDDIDPRYASDHSYDSVRYGVMSRPRAFSPFDMGRGVPQQTW
;
A
#
# COMPACT_ATOMS: atom_id res chain seq x y z
N MET A 1 -29.45 61.25 8.18
CA MET A 1 -28.45 60.65 9.13
C MET A 1 -28.44 59.12 9.15
N VAL A 2 -29.24 58.42 8.34
CA VAL A 2 -29.28 56.94 8.34
C VAL A 2 -28.30 56.33 7.32
N TYR A 3 -27.84 57.08 6.34
CA TYR A 3 -26.88 56.62 5.30
C TYR A 3 -25.42 56.63 5.76
N SER A 4 -25.08 57.38 6.81
CA SER A 4 -23.69 57.49 7.30
C SER A 4 -23.25 56.33 8.20
N SER A 5 -24.21 55.69 8.91
CA SER A 5 -23.90 54.54 9.78
C SER A 5 -23.64 53.24 9.03
N CYS A 6 -24.23 53.09 7.84
CA CYS A 6 -24.06 51.90 7.02
C CYS A 6 -22.67 51.86 6.33
N LEU A 7 -22.13 53.05 5.99
CA LEU A 7 -20.79 53.16 5.39
C LEU A 7 -19.66 52.98 6.42
N LEU A 8 -19.86 53.45 7.66
CA LEU A 8 -18.91 53.22 8.74
C LEU A 8 -18.82 51.75 9.15
N ASN A 9 -19.96 51.02 9.18
CA ASN A 9 -19.96 49.60 9.46
C ASN A 9 -19.33 48.78 8.30
N LYS A 10 -19.47 49.23 7.03
CA LYS A 10 -18.77 48.57 5.91
C LYS A 10 -17.25 48.78 5.97
N GLN A 11 -16.76 49.90 6.45
CA GLN A 11 -15.32 50.16 6.62
C GLN A 11 -14.72 49.41 7.82
N MET A 12 -15.44 49.33 8.94
CA MET A 12 -14.95 48.55 10.09
C MET A 12 -14.91 47.05 9.83
N ALA A 13 -15.87 46.48 9.08
CA ALA A 13 -15.86 45.08 8.72
C ALA A 13 -14.69 44.69 7.77
N LYS A 14 -14.25 45.63 6.93
CA LYS A 14 -13.09 45.39 6.01
C LYS A 14 -11.75 45.35 6.74
N THR A 15 -11.61 46.03 7.86
CA THR A 15 -10.35 46.11 8.64
C THR A 15 -10.04 44.86 9.47
N THR A 16 -11.00 43.93 9.64
CA THR A 16 -10.82 42.68 10.40
C THR A 16 -10.48 41.46 9.51
N LEU A 17 -10.51 41.61 8.19
CA LEU A 17 -10.18 40.52 7.26
C LEU A 17 -8.71 40.54 6.85
N ASN A 18 -8.04 39.41 6.96
CA ASN A 18 -6.64 39.25 6.56
C ASN A 18 -6.43 39.19 5.03
N LYS A 19 -7.46 38.87 4.27
CA LYS A 19 -7.47 38.87 2.82
C LYS A 19 -8.82 39.37 2.34
N PRO A 20 -8.85 40.34 1.43
CA PRO A 20 -10.09 40.81 0.82
C PRO A 20 -10.72 39.67 0.00
N TRP A 21 -12.03 39.76 -0.21
CA TRP A 21 -12.72 38.90 -1.14
C TRP A 21 -12.35 39.35 -2.56
N GLU A 22 -11.72 38.42 -3.31
CA GLU A 22 -11.21 38.67 -4.67
C GLU A 22 -12.01 37.87 -5.69
N ASP A 23 -12.04 38.37 -6.91
CA ASP A 23 -12.59 37.64 -8.05
C ASP A 23 -11.86 36.32 -8.27
N ARG A 24 -12.58 35.30 -8.67
CA ARG A 24 -12.04 33.95 -8.90
C ARG A 24 -12.51 33.41 -10.23
N THR A 25 -11.81 32.43 -10.76
CA THR A 25 -12.20 31.72 -11.97
C THR A 25 -12.58 30.28 -11.64
N ARG A 26 -13.69 29.81 -12.16
CA ARG A 26 -14.07 28.38 -12.10
C ARG A 26 -13.41 27.61 -13.24
N LYS A 27 -13.12 26.35 -13.02
CA LYS A 27 -12.55 25.48 -14.06
C LYS A 27 -13.55 25.19 -15.20
N ASN A 28 -14.83 25.16 -14.87
CA ASN A 28 -15.95 25.03 -15.80
C ASN A 28 -17.24 25.46 -15.10
N ASP A 29 -18.32 25.66 -15.86
CA ASP A 29 -19.65 26.06 -15.39
C ASP A 29 -20.33 25.03 -14.45
N ARG A 30 -19.93 23.74 -14.51
CA ARG A 30 -20.43 22.68 -13.63
C ARG A 30 -19.79 22.69 -12.24
N GLN A 31 -18.71 23.43 -12.03
CA GLN A 31 -18.09 23.54 -10.72
C GLN A 31 -19.03 24.27 -9.75
N LYS A 32 -19.28 23.69 -8.57
CA LYS A 32 -20.13 24.27 -7.54
C LYS A 32 -19.69 25.69 -7.19
N MET A 33 -20.65 26.63 -7.16
CA MET A 33 -20.42 28.02 -6.79
C MET A 33 -19.86 28.10 -5.36
N PRO A 34 -18.74 28.80 -5.14
CA PRO A 34 -18.24 29.02 -3.78
C PRO A 34 -19.23 29.86 -2.95
N TYR A 35 -19.37 29.54 -1.67
CA TYR A 35 -20.25 30.29 -0.79
C TYR A 35 -19.79 31.74 -0.66
N GLY A 36 -20.71 32.69 -0.79
CA GLY A 36 -20.42 34.12 -0.80
C GLY A 36 -20.04 34.71 -2.15
N TYR A 37 -20.12 33.92 -3.22
CA TYR A 37 -19.83 34.37 -4.59
C TYR A 37 -21.05 34.19 -5.49
N ARG A 38 -21.13 34.98 -6.56
CA ARG A 38 -22.06 34.83 -7.70
C ARG A 38 -21.28 34.77 -9.01
N ALA A 39 -21.90 34.27 -10.05
CA ALA A 39 -21.30 34.33 -11.38
C ALA A 39 -21.22 35.81 -11.84
N ASP A 40 -20.20 36.12 -12.63
CA ASP A 40 -20.08 37.39 -13.34
C ASP A 40 -21.15 37.42 -14.46
N GLU A 41 -21.68 38.60 -14.73
CA GLU A 41 -22.73 38.76 -15.72
C GLU A 41 -22.24 38.60 -17.16
N VAL A 42 -20.94 38.83 -17.39
CA VAL A 42 -20.32 38.78 -18.74
C VAL A 42 -19.59 37.44 -18.95
N ASP A 43 -18.93 36.92 -17.96
CA ASP A 43 -18.19 35.65 -18.00
C ASP A 43 -18.66 34.66 -16.93
N PRO A 44 -19.43 33.62 -17.30
CA PRO A 44 -19.94 32.64 -16.32
C PRO A 44 -18.88 31.84 -15.59
N LEU A 45 -17.65 31.79 -16.08
CA LEU A 45 -16.52 31.12 -15.39
C LEU A 45 -15.85 32.04 -14.36
N ARG A 46 -15.98 33.32 -14.48
CA ARG A 46 -15.56 34.29 -13.50
C ARG A 46 -16.61 34.38 -12.40
N VAL A 47 -16.18 34.35 -11.15
CA VAL A 47 -17.04 34.50 -9.99
C VAL A 47 -16.60 35.69 -9.17
N VAL A 48 -17.55 36.54 -8.90
CA VAL A 48 -17.35 37.78 -8.13
C VAL A 48 -18.00 37.67 -6.76
N PRO A 49 -17.51 38.39 -5.75
CA PRO A 49 -18.14 38.41 -4.42
C PRO A 49 -19.60 38.85 -4.51
N ASN A 50 -20.47 38.11 -3.82
CA ASN A 50 -21.89 38.47 -3.74
C ASN A 50 -22.09 39.53 -2.64
N GLU A 51 -22.26 40.79 -3.05
CA GLU A 51 -22.35 41.92 -2.11
C GLU A 51 -23.54 41.82 -1.15
N ASP A 52 -24.64 41.18 -1.59
CA ASP A 52 -25.83 41.01 -0.74
C ASP A 52 -25.59 39.99 0.39
N MET A 53 -24.71 39.05 0.20
CA MET A 53 -24.37 38.00 1.19
C MET A 53 -23.21 38.42 2.12
N LEU A 54 -22.32 39.28 1.66
CA LEU A 54 -21.12 39.65 2.42
C LEU A 54 -21.41 40.26 3.82
N PRO A 55 -22.39 41.13 4.01
CA PRO A 55 -22.69 41.66 5.33
C PRO A 55 -23.04 40.59 6.37
N PHE A 56 -23.86 39.61 5.98
CA PHE A 56 -24.24 38.50 6.85
C PHE A 56 -23.06 37.53 7.11
N ILE A 57 -22.17 37.35 6.10
CA ILE A 57 -20.96 36.55 6.32
C ILE A 57 -20.03 37.23 7.32
N TYR A 58 -19.84 38.54 7.23
CA TYR A 58 -19.00 39.28 8.18
C TYR A 58 -19.59 39.22 9.59
N GLU A 59 -20.90 39.40 9.76
CA GLU A 59 -21.57 39.27 11.04
C GLU A 59 -21.41 37.85 11.64
N ALA A 60 -21.53 36.83 10.80
CA ALA A 60 -21.29 35.45 11.23
C ALA A 60 -19.83 35.21 11.69
N LEU A 61 -18.86 35.79 10.99
CA LEU A 61 -17.44 35.68 11.35
C LEU A 61 -17.12 36.40 12.63
N ASP A 62 -17.69 37.60 12.85
CA ASP A 62 -17.55 38.36 14.08
C ASP A 62 -18.21 37.64 15.25
N GLY A 63 -19.38 37.01 15.05
CA GLY A 63 -20.00 36.15 16.05
C GLY A 63 -19.13 34.97 16.47
N LEU A 64 -18.42 34.33 15.50
CA LEU A 64 -17.44 33.27 15.81
C LEU A 64 -16.24 33.80 16.58
N ASP A 65 -15.76 34.99 16.26
CA ASP A 65 -14.68 35.65 17.01
C ASP A 65 -15.10 36.01 18.46
N ALA A 66 -16.38 36.33 18.66
CA ALA A 66 -16.99 36.53 19.96
C ALA A 66 -17.28 35.23 20.74
N GLY A 67 -17.06 34.08 20.14
CA GLY A 67 -17.21 32.78 20.81
C GLY A 67 -18.55 32.08 20.57
N HIS A 68 -19.35 32.52 19.62
CA HIS A 68 -20.61 31.87 19.26
C HIS A 68 -20.38 30.46 18.73
N SER A 69 -21.38 29.58 18.89
CA SER A 69 -21.33 28.21 18.40
C SER A 69 -21.33 28.16 16.87
N THR A 70 -20.32 27.56 16.28
CA THR A 70 -20.16 27.39 14.82
C THR A 70 -21.41 26.76 14.16
N ARG A 71 -22.09 25.83 14.85
CA ARG A 71 -23.30 25.19 14.35
C ARG A 71 -24.48 26.14 14.30
N LYS A 72 -24.75 26.84 15.40
CA LYS A 72 -25.85 27.83 15.49
C LYS A 72 -25.63 29.01 14.54
N THR A 73 -24.40 29.46 14.39
CA THR A 73 -24.02 30.57 13.48
C THR A 73 -24.19 30.13 12.02
N ALA A 74 -23.87 28.86 11.66
CA ALA A 74 -24.09 28.35 10.32
C ALA A 74 -25.58 28.19 9.96
N GLU A 75 -26.40 27.78 10.93
CA GLU A 75 -27.88 27.74 10.79
C GLU A 75 -28.46 29.14 10.58
N TRP A 76 -28.06 30.11 11.41
CA TRP A 76 -28.45 31.52 11.29
C TRP A 76 -28.03 32.13 9.93
N LEU A 77 -26.78 31.91 9.50
CA LEU A 77 -26.28 32.42 8.23
C LEU A 77 -27.02 31.78 7.05
N SER A 78 -27.36 30.49 7.12
CA SER A 78 -28.14 29.81 6.11
C SER A 78 -29.55 30.36 5.97
N MET A 79 -30.20 30.75 7.10
CA MET A 79 -31.51 31.39 7.09
C MET A 79 -31.45 32.81 6.49
N LYS A 80 -30.43 33.59 6.84
CA LYS A 80 -30.27 34.98 6.35
C LYS A 80 -29.95 35.08 4.88
N THR A 81 -29.16 34.13 4.34
CA THR A 81 -28.68 34.15 2.95
C THR A 81 -29.53 33.28 2.02
N GLY A 82 -30.44 32.47 2.52
CA GLY A 82 -31.20 31.48 1.73
C GLY A 82 -30.34 30.33 1.18
N VAL A 83 -29.03 30.32 1.44
CA VAL A 83 -28.09 29.31 0.91
C VAL A 83 -27.59 28.42 2.05
N LYS A 84 -27.83 27.11 1.96
CA LYS A 84 -27.46 26.15 3.01
C LYS A 84 -25.95 26.05 3.15
N LEU A 85 -25.46 26.32 4.37
CA LEU A 85 -24.05 26.21 4.74
C LEU A 85 -23.89 25.29 5.95
N SER A 86 -22.99 24.30 5.86
CA SER A 86 -22.67 23.45 6.99
C SER A 86 -21.74 24.15 7.99
N HIS A 87 -21.78 23.74 9.27
CA HIS A 87 -20.88 24.26 10.30
C HIS A 87 -19.38 24.10 9.92
N GLN A 88 -19.04 23.03 9.20
CA GLN A 88 -17.69 22.81 8.68
C GLN A 88 -17.35 23.80 7.57
N GLY A 89 -18.31 24.10 6.70
CA GLY A 89 -18.17 25.12 5.64
C GLY A 89 -17.92 26.49 6.23
N LEU A 90 -18.70 26.91 7.24
CA LEU A 90 -18.50 28.17 7.93
C LEU A 90 -17.13 28.23 8.66
N SER A 91 -16.73 27.16 9.32
CA SER A 91 -15.41 27.06 9.96
C SER A 91 -14.26 27.23 8.97
N ASN A 92 -14.41 26.67 7.75
CA ASN A 92 -13.41 26.83 6.69
C ASN A 92 -13.36 28.27 6.15
N ILE A 93 -14.51 28.95 6.01
CA ILE A 93 -14.59 30.37 5.63
C ILE A 93 -13.91 31.23 6.69
N TRP A 94 -14.21 30.99 7.97
CA TRP A 94 -13.61 31.70 9.10
C TRP A 94 -12.08 31.54 9.12
N LYS A 95 -11.56 30.32 8.99
CA LYS A 95 -10.11 30.04 8.94
C LYS A 95 -9.39 30.73 7.77
N ARG A 96 -10.07 30.92 6.64
CA ARG A 96 -9.48 31.58 5.46
C ARG A 96 -9.44 33.08 5.55
N ASN A 97 -10.42 33.66 6.22
CA ASN A 97 -10.63 35.11 6.23
C ASN A 97 -10.22 35.79 7.57
N ARG A 98 -9.78 34.99 8.55
CA ARG A 98 -9.30 35.50 9.83
C ARG A 98 -7.92 34.94 10.16
N SER A 99 -7.02 35.77 10.70
CA SER A 99 -5.74 35.27 11.21
C SER A 99 -5.96 34.54 12.52
N PRO A 100 -5.42 33.31 12.67
CA PRO A 100 -5.46 32.57 13.92
C PRO A 100 -4.80 33.34 15.09
N LYS A 101 -3.87 34.27 14.80
CA LYS A 101 -3.15 35.06 15.82
C LYS A 101 -4.00 36.17 16.40
N ASP A 102 -4.99 36.67 15.68
CA ASP A 102 -5.77 37.85 16.01
C ASP A 102 -7.14 37.54 16.63
N SER A 103 -7.56 36.26 16.59
CA SER A 103 -8.82 35.82 17.18
C SER A 103 -8.75 35.79 18.71
N PRO A 104 -9.59 36.57 19.44
CA PRO A 104 -9.67 36.53 20.90
C PRO A 104 -10.01 35.13 21.44
N VAL A 105 -10.85 34.39 20.72
CA VAL A 105 -11.29 33.03 21.09
C VAL A 105 -10.13 32.02 21.01
N LEU A 106 -9.27 32.13 20.00
CA LEU A 106 -8.09 31.25 19.88
C LEU A 106 -7.02 31.60 20.91
N LYS A 107 -6.86 32.88 21.27
CA LYS A 107 -5.99 33.30 22.37
C LYS A 107 -6.46 32.68 23.68
N GLU A 108 -7.76 32.71 23.97
CA GLU A 108 -8.34 32.13 25.19
C GLU A 108 -8.30 30.59 25.19
N LEU A 109 -8.59 29.91 24.05
CA LEU A 109 -8.46 28.46 23.91
C LEU A 109 -7.03 27.99 24.10
N ASN A 110 -6.06 28.71 23.57
CA ASN A 110 -4.64 28.41 23.76
C ASN A 110 -4.19 28.67 25.22
N ARG A 111 -4.73 29.68 25.90
CA ARG A 111 -4.52 29.92 27.33
C ARG A 111 -5.05 28.76 28.16
N ARG A 112 -6.28 28.28 27.89
CA ARG A 112 -6.89 27.12 28.58
C ARG A 112 -6.17 25.81 28.29
N LYS A 113 -5.61 25.61 27.08
CA LYS A 113 -4.78 24.44 26.75
C LYS A 113 -3.46 24.44 27.52
N ARG A 114 -2.83 25.60 27.72
CA ARG A 114 -1.59 25.73 28.51
C ARG A 114 -1.82 25.55 30.01
N ALA A 115 -3.02 25.84 30.52
CA ALA A 115 -3.40 25.66 31.92
C ALA A 115 -3.79 24.21 32.27
N ARG A 116 -3.97 23.30 31.28
CA ARG A 116 -4.19 21.88 31.56
C ARG A 116 -2.86 21.23 31.92
N LYS A 117 -2.78 20.67 33.14
CA LYS A 117 -1.64 19.83 33.58
C LYS A 117 -1.35 18.77 32.51
N PRO A 118 -0.08 18.45 32.23
CA PRO A 118 0.27 17.39 31.34
C PRO A 118 -0.35 16.08 31.85
N LYS A 119 -1.10 15.38 31.01
CA LYS A 119 -1.71 14.09 31.35
C LYS A 119 -0.59 13.06 31.57
N THR A 120 -0.66 12.34 32.67
CA THR A 120 0.23 11.24 32.95
C THR A 120 0.09 10.12 31.88
N PRO A 121 1.08 9.24 31.71
CA PRO A 121 0.95 8.09 30.83
C PRO A 121 -0.31 7.26 31.13
N GLU A 122 -0.67 7.11 32.41
CA GLU A 122 -1.87 6.41 32.86
C GLU A 122 -3.16 7.11 32.43
N ASP A 123 -3.22 8.44 32.46
CA ASP A 123 -4.36 9.21 31.94
C ASP A 123 -4.56 9.01 30.45
N LYS A 124 -3.48 8.86 29.68
CA LYS A 124 -3.53 8.59 28.23
C LYS A 124 -4.07 7.19 27.95
N ILE A 125 -3.61 6.18 28.71
CA ILE A 125 -4.08 4.79 28.61
C ILE A 125 -5.56 4.70 28.97
N LEU A 126 -5.98 5.33 30.06
CA LEU A 126 -7.38 5.37 30.51
C LEU A 126 -8.28 6.07 29.49
N ALA A 127 -7.81 7.15 28.89
CA ALA A 127 -8.55 7.85 27.83
C ALA A 127 -8.70 7.02 26.55
N ALA A 128 -7.66 6.27 26.16
CA ALA A 128 -7.70 5.34 25.02
C ALA A 128 -8.64 4.16 25.28
N ALA A 129 -8.61 3.59 26.50
CA ALA A 129 -9.53 2.53 26.90
C ALA A 129 -11.00 3.00 26.92
N LYS A 130 -11.29 4.21 27.41
CA LYS A 130 -12.63 4.80 27.37
C LYS A 130 -13.12 5.04 25.94
N ARG A 131 -12.26 5.47 25.01
CA ARG A 131 -12.60 5.59 23.58
C ARG A 131 -12.95 4.24 22.96
N LYS A 132 -12.11 3.22 23.14
CA LYS A 132 -12.38 1.86 22.65
C LYS A 132 -13.71 1.30 23.17
N ARG A 133 -14.04 1.55 24.46
CA ARG A 133 -15.30 1.13 25.07
C ARG A 133 -16.52 1.88 24.50
N ALA A 134 -16.36 3.17 24.18
CA ALA A 134 -17.42 3.96 23.53
C ALA A 134 -17.66 3.52 22.08
N ASP A 135 -16.59 3.23 21.33
CA ASP A 135 -16.67 2.73 19.96
C ASP A 135 -17.31 1.34 19.92
N ALA A 136 -16.95 0.43 20.84
CA ALA A 136 -17.58 -0.87 20.99
C ALA A 136 -19.08 -0.77 21.29
N LYS A 137 -19.50 0.12 22.22
CA LYS A 137 -20.92 0.37 22.47
C LYS A 137 -21.66 0.88 21.24
N ARG A 138 -21.03 1.77 20.46
CA ARG A 138 -21.61 2.31 19.23
C ARG A 138 -21.80 1.21 18.16
N LEU A 139 -20.85 0.28 18.05
CA LEU A 139 -20.93 -0.86 17.15
C LEU A 139 -22.05 -1.83 17.56
N VAL A 140 -22.20 -2.10 18.86
CA VAL A 140 -23.30 -2.91 19.40
C VAL A 140 -24.66 -2.27 19.07
N THR A 141 -24.83 -0.98 19.31
CA THR A 141 -26.08 -0.25 19.01
C THR A 141 -26.41 -0.24 17.50
N ILE A 142 -25.37 -0.20 16.63
CA ILE A 142 -25.55 -0.32 15.17
C ILE A 142 -25.97 -1.74 14.79
N ALA A 143 -25.37 -2.74 15.43
CA ALA A 143 -25.73 -4.15 15.22
C ALA A 143 -27.17 -4.45 15.69
N GLU A 144 -27.55 -3.95 16.87
CA GLU A 144 -28.91 -4.07 17.40
C GLU A 144 -29.96 -3.40 16.50
N LYS A 145 -29.67 -2.20 15.98
CA LYS A 145 -30.53 -1.53 15.00
C LYS A 145 -30.63 -2.27 13.66
N LYS A 146 -29.56 -2.93 13.24
CA LYS A 146 -29.61 -3.80 12.04
C LYS A 146 -30.38 -5.06 12.29
N LEU A 147 -30.29 -5.65 13.47
CA LEU A 147 -31.04 -6.83 13.86
C LEU A 147 -32.56 -6.51 13.97
N ALA A 148 -32.90 -5.39 14.60
CA ALA A 148 -34.30 -4.93 14.71
C ALA A 148 -34.95 -4.64 13.34
N ASN A 149 -34.17 -4.25 12.34
CA ASN A 149 -34.66 -4.07 10.97
C ASN A 149 -34.76 -5.39 10.17
N LEU A 150 -34.32 -6.52 10.74
CA LEU A 150 -34.41 -7.85 10.13
C LEU A 150 -35.57 -8.68 10.72
N GLU A 151 -36.25 -8.18 11.76
CA GLU A 151 -37.29 -8.90 12.48
C GLU A 151 -38.73 -8.43 12.16
N GLU A 152 -38.96 -7.63 11.11
CA GLU A 152 -40.34 -7.50 10.59
C GLU A 152 -40.61 -8.66 9.64
N PRO A 153 -41.55 -9.58 10.01
CA PRO A 153 -41.98 -10.62 9.09
C PRO A 153 -42.76 -9.95 7.97
N ALA A 154 -42.26 -10.02 6.76
CA ALA A 154 -43.07 -9.78 5.58
C ALA A 154 -44.23 -10.78 5.62
N GLU A 155 -45.48 -10.30 5.72
CA GLU A 155 -46.68 -11.10 5.50
C GLU A 155 -46.56 -11.74 4.12
N ILE A 156 -46.23 -13.02 4.10
CA ILE A 156 -46.30 -13.85 2.91
C ILE A 156 -47.79 -14.10 2.64
N THR A 157 -48.35 -13.24 1.79
CA THR A 157 -49.62 -13.59 1.15
C THR A 157 -49.40 -14.89 0.39
N SER A 158 -50.16 -15.89 0.77
CA SER A 158 -50.22 -17.24 0.22
C SER A 158 -50.30 -17.19 -1.31
N VAL A 159 -49.19 -17.46 -1.99
CA VAL A 159 -49.18 -17.99 -3.36
C VAL A 159 -48.87 -19.48 -3.20
N SER A 160 -49.90 -20.27 -3.29
CA SER A 160 -49.85 -21.71 -3.41
C SER A 160 -49.34 -22.07 -4.81
N ASP A 161 -48.05 -21.92 -5.01
CA ASP A 161 -47.28 -22.70 -5.98
C ASP A 161 -46.25 -23.46 -5.16
N THR A 162 -46.63 -24.64 -4.74
CA THR A 162 -45.71 -25.67 -4.26
C THR A 162 -44.73 -25.96 -5.39
N LEU A 163 -43.65 -25.19 -5.44
CA LEU A 163 -42.43 -25.67 -6.05
C LEU A 163 -42.10 -26.96 -5.30
N ASP A 164 -42.27 -28.06 -6.00
CA ASP A 164 -42.01 -29.38 -5.46
C ASP A 164 -40.49 -29.50 -5.21
N PHE A 165 -40.07 -29.06 -4.00
CA PHE A 165 -38.68 -29.17 -3.55
C PHE A 165 -38.19 -30.63 -3.59
N ASN A 166 -39.07 -31.61 -3.54
CA ASN A 166 -38.72 -33.01 -3.68
C ASN A 166 -38.46 -33.39 -5.14
N ALA A 167 -39.19 -32.83 -6.10
CA ALA A 167 -38.90 -33.01 -7.52
C ALA A 167 -37.60 -32.29 -7.92
N ALA A 168 -37.32 -31.11 -7.38
CA ALA A 168 -36.03 -30.42 -7.58
C ALA A 168 -34.87 -31.18 -6.92
N ARG A 169 -35.09 -31.78 -5.75
CA ARG A 169 -34.09 -32.60 -5.05
C ARG A 169 -33.85 -33.94 -5.78
N GLN A 170 -34.90 -34.61 -6.28
CA GLN A 170 -34.77 -35.82 -7.09
C GLN A 170 -34.13 -35.57 -8.45
N GLN A 171 -34.29 -34.37 -9.05
CA GLN A 171 -33.56 -33.99 -10.26
C GLN A 171 -32.06 -33.67 -10.02
N THR A 172 -31.67 -33.32 -8.78
CA THR A 172 -30.27 -33.16 -8.39
C THR A 172 -29.60 -34.47 -8.00
N GLU A 173 -30.33 -35.45 -7.46
CA GLU A 173 -29.82 -36.77 -7.06
C GLU A 173 -29.33 -37.63 -8.22
N ASN A 174 -29.70 -37.34 -9.46
CA ASN A 174 -29.26 -38.06 -10.67
C ASN A 174 -28.22 -37.31 -11.49
N LYS A 175 -27.65 -36.20 -11.02
CA LYS A 175 -26.55 -35.50 -11.71
C LYS A 175 -25.22 -35.94 -11.12
N GLU A 176 -24.36 -36.49 -11.97
CA GLU A 176 -22.97 -36.77 -11.60
C GLU A 176 -22.27 -35.46 -11.18
N VAL A 177 -21.77 -35.41 -9.96
CA VAL A 177 -20.96 -34.29 -9.46
C VAL A 177 -19.55 -34.43 -10.05
N ILE A 178 -19.20 -33.57 -10.99
CA ILE A 178 -17.91 -33.62 -11.69
C ILE A 178 -16.80 -32.96 -10.90
N PHE A 179 -17.15 -31.93 -10.13
CA PHE A 179 -16.21 -31.22 -9.27
C PHE A 179 -16.98 -30.73 -8.03
N GLU A 180 -16.47 -31.06 -6.87
CA GLU A 180 -16.92 -30.57 -5.58
C GLU A 180 -15.75 -29.83 -4.90
N PRO A 181 -15.90 -28.54 -4.54
CA PRO A 181 -14.83 -27.82 -3.87
C PRO A 181 -14.64 -28.36 -2.44
N ASN A 182 -13.40 -28.42 -2.00
CA ASN A 182 -13.09 -28.70 -0.61
C ASN A 182 -13.75 -27.63 0.29
N PRO A 183 -14.35 -28.04 1.43
CA PRO A 183 -14.90 -27.09 2.40
C PRO A 183 -13.86 -26.09 2.89
N GLY A 184 -14.28 -24.85 3.17
CA GLY A 184 -13.41 -23.80 3.66
C GLY A 184 -12.76 -23.00 2.53
N PRO A 185 -11.43 -22.77 2.52
CA PRO A 185 -10.76 -21.80 1.64
C PRO A 185 -11.02 -21.98 0.14
N GLN A 186 -11.13 -23.22 -0.35
CA GLN A 186 -11.43 -23.44 -1.77
C GLN A 186 -12.86 -23.03 -2.12
N THR A 187 -13.82 -23.32 -1.23
CA THR A 187 -15.20 -22.84 -1.37
C THR A 187 -15.26 -21.32 -1.29
N ASP A 188 -14.54 -20.70 -0.34
CA ASP A 188 -14.47 -19.25 -0.19
C ASP A 188 -13.88 -18.56 -1.43
N PHE A 189 -12.88 -19.19 -2.05
CA PHE A 189 -12.28 -18.69 -3.29
C PHE A 189 -13.29 -18.72 -4.45
N LEU A 190 -14.02 -19.81 -4.60
CA LEU A 190 -15.05 -19.92 -5.65
C LEU A 190 -16.25 -19.01 -5.38
N ALA A 191 -16.56 -18.70 -4.12
CA ALA A 191 -17.64 -17.77 -3.74
C ALA A 191 -17.21 -16.29 -3.81
N ALA A 192 -15.91 -15.99 -3.96
CA ALA A 192 -15.39 -14.63 -3.89
C ALA A 192 -15.90 -13.76 -5.05
N VAL A 193 -16.45 -12.59 -4.70
CA VAL A 193 -17.01 -11.59 -5.62
C VAL A 193 -16.09 -10.39 -5.83
N GLU A 194 -15.01 -10.30 -5.08
CA GLU A 194 -14.03 -9.25 -5.22
C GLU A 194 -13.36 -9.31 -6.60
N ARG A 195 -13.03 -8.13 -7.14
CA ARG A 195 -12.43 -8.04 -8.47
C ARG A 195 -11.07 -8.72 -8.57
N GLU A 196 -10.25 -8.61 -7.53
CA GLU A 196 -8.93 -9.23 -7.45
C GLU A 196 -8.84 -10.11 -6.21
N VAL A 197 -8.55 -11.41 -6.42
CA VAL A 197 -8.42 -12.37 -5.32
C VAL A 197 -7.14 -13.18 -5.47
N LEU A 198 -6.39 -13.27 -4.37
CA LEU A 198 -5.26 -14.18 -4.22
C LEU A 198 -5.68 -15.36 -3.36
N TYR A 199 -5.58 -16.58 -3.90
CA TYR A 199 -5.73 -17.85 -3.19
C TYR A 199 -4.34 -18.45 -3.00
N GLY A 200 -3.75 -18.26 -1.83
CA GLY A 200 -2.33 -18.53 -1.61
C GLY A 200 -2.02 -19.07 -0.22
N GLY A 201 -0.87 -19.73 -0.08
CA GLY A 201 -0.42 -20.30 1.19
C GLY A 201 0.35 -21.60 0.97
N SER A 202 0.10 -22.64 1.78
CA SER A 202 0.86 -23.87 1.70
C SER A 202 0.66 -24.64 0.39
N ALA A 203 1.60 -25.50 0.04
CA ALA A 203 1.46 -26.45 -1.05
C ALA A 203 0.34 -27.46 -0.74
N GLY A 204 -0.27 -28.02 -1.78
CA GLY A 204 -1.28 -29.06 -1.61
C GLY A 204 -2.70 -28.57 -1.25
N GLY A 205 -2.93 -27.29 -1.01
CA GLY A 205 -4.23 -26.73 -0.60
C GLY A 205 -5.32 -26.65 -1.69
N GLY A 206 -5.20 -27.40 -2.81
CA GLY A 206 -6.24 -27.45 -3.86
C GLY A 206 -6.29 -26.24 -4.80
N LYS A 207 -5.29 -25.33 -4.75
CA LYS A 207 -5.25 -24.04 -5.47
C LYS A 207 -5.45 -24.17 -6.98
N SER A 208 -4.72 -25.05 -7.63
CA SER A 208 -4.77 -25.23 -9.10
C SER A 208 -6.14 -25.71 -9.59
N TYR A 209 -6.79 -26.61 -8.85
CA TYR A 209 -8.16 -27.04 -9.17
C TYR A 209 -9.17 -25.91 -8.95
N GLY A 210 -9.04 -25.14 -7.86
CA GLY A 210 -9.85 -23.95 -7.63
C GLY A 210 -9.74 -22.96 -8.80
N LEU A 211 -8.50 -22.71 -9.29
CA LEU A 211 -8.25 -21.79 -10.40
C LEU A 211 -8.82 -22.26 -11.73
N LEU A 212 -8.90 -23.58 -11.96
CA LEU A 212 -9.57 -24.16 -13.13
C LEU A 212 -11.09 -24.18 -13.00
N ALA A 213 -11.62 -24.41 -11.80
CA ALA A 213 -13.04 -24.48 -11.56
C ALA A 213 -13.74 -23.10 -11.54
N ASP A 214 -13.05 -22.06 -11.05
CA ASP A 214 -13.63 -20.70 -10.92
C ASP A 214 -14.20 -20.14 -12.23
N PRO A 215 -13.48 -20.15 -13.38
CA PRO A 215 -14.03 -19.65 -14.64
C PRO A 215 -15.08 -20.57 -15.25
N ALA A 216 -15.13 -21.85 -14.86
CA ALA A 216 -16.02 -22.84 -15.47
C ALA A 216 -17.49 -22.43 -15.38
N ARG A 217 -17.93 -21.79 -14.31
CA ARG A 217 -19.32 -21.28 -14.14
C ARG A 217 -19.76 -20.28 -15.22
N TYR A 218 -18.82 -19.73 -15.99
CA TYR A 218 -19.11 -18.76 -17.06
C TYR A 218 -18.94 -19.33 -18.46
N PHE A 219 -18.51 -20.60 -18.62
CA PHE A 219 -18.29 -21.19 -19.94
C PHE A 219 -19.58 -21.41 -20.76
N ALA A 220 -20.74 -21.34 -20.14
CA ALA A 220 -22.02 -21.30 -20.82
C ALA A 220 -22.32 -19.94 -21.49
N HIS A 221 -21.61 -18.88 -21.12
CA HIS A 221 -21.85 -17.54 -21.63
C HIS A 221 -21.04 -17.26 -22.90
N PRO A 222 -21.66 -16.97 -24.07
CA PRO A 222 -20.97 -16.88 -25.37
C PRO A 222 -19.92 -15.74 -25.45
N ALA A 223 -20.08 -14.66 -24.67
CA ALA A 223 -19.13 -13.56 -24.62
C ALA A 223 -17.96 -13.79 -23.66
N PHE A 224 -17.92 -14.94 -22.95
CA PHE A 224 -16.82 -15.24 -22.05
C PHE A 224 -15.52 -15.41 -22.83
N ASN A 225 -14.50 -14.63 -22.44
CA ASN A 225 -13.14 -14.75 -22.93
C ASN A 225 -12.20 -14.66 -21.73
N GLY A 226 -11.62 -15.79 -21.35
CA GLY A 226 -10.75 -15.91 -20.19
C GLY A 226 -9.30 -16.22 -20.60
N LEU A 227 -8.38 -15.88 -19.71
CA LEU A 227 -6.94 -16.10 -19.87
C LEU A 227 -6.35 -16.62 -18.56
N LEU A 228 -5.60 -17.72 -18.62
CA LEU A 228 -4.79 -18.23 -17.53
C LEU A 228 -3.32 -18.20 -17.94
N LEU A 229 -2.50 -17.65 -17.07
CA LEU A 229 -1.08 -17.40 -17.25
C LEU A 229 -0.24 -18.16 -16.22
N ARG A 230 0.85 -18.76 -16.68
CA ARG A 230 1.89 -19.34 -15.85
C ARG A 230 3.27 -18.84 -16.27
N ARG A 231 4.31 -19.11 -15.49
CA ARG A 231 5.65 -18.59 -15.80
C ARG A 231 6.29 -19.28 -16.99
N THR A 232 6.22 -20.62 -17.05
CA THR A 232 6.84 -21.42 -18.11
C THR A 232 5.84 -22.34 -18.79
N ASN A 233 6.17 -22.79 -20.02
CA ASN A 233 5.36 -23.74 -20.77
C ASN A 233 5.31 -25.11 -20.09
N ASP A 234 6.43 -25.54 -19.51
CA ASP A 234 6.51 -26.87 -18.89
C ASP A 234 5.63 -26.96 -17.65
N GLU A 235 5.61 -25.91 -16.85
CA GLU A 235 4.73 -25.81 -15.69
C GLU A 235 3.24 -25.72 -16.10
N LEU A 236 2.93 -25.09 -17.24
CA LEU A 236 1.57 -24.96 -17.74
C LEU A 236 0.97 -26.32 -18.13
N ARG A 237 1.77 -27.27 -18.56
CA ARG A 237 1.30 -28.61 -19.04
C ARG A 237 0.42 -29.30 -18.00
N GLU A 238 0.79 -29.27 -16.75
CA GLU A 238 0.00 -29.90 -15.68
C GLU A 238 -1.41 -29.32 -15.58
N LEU A 239 -1.53 -28.00 -15.68
CA LEU A 239 -2.84 -27.32 -15.68
C LEU A 239 -3.66 -27.68 -16.93
N VAL A 240 -3.00 -27.77 -18.08
CA VAL A 240 -3.68 -28.19 -19.32
C VAL A 240 -4.20 -29.62 -19.18
N TRP A 241 -3.41 -30.57 -18.66
CA TRP A 241 -3.84 -31.96 -18.44
C TRP A 241 -5.02 -32.03 -17.47
N LYS A 242 -4.96 -31.34 -16.32
CA LYS A 242 -6.08 -31.26 -15.38
C LYS A 242 -7.34 -30.68 -16.03
N SER A 243 -7.20 -29.66 -16.87
CA SER A 243 -8.32 -29.08 -17.60
C SER A 243 -8.91 -30.04 -18.65
N GLN A 244 -8.08 -30.89 -19.27
CA GLN A 244 -8.53 -31.93 -20.23
C GLN A 244 -9.31 -33.04 -19.54
N GLU A 245 -9.04 -33.31 -18.27
CA GLU A 245 -9.85 -34.26 -17.48
C GLU A 245 -11.17 -33.63 -17.01
N LEU A 246 -11.18 -32.34 -16.72
CA LEU A 246 -12.30 -31.64 -16.06
C LEU A 246 -13.32 -31.08 -17.07
N TYR A 247 -12.85 -30.30 -18.05
CA TYR A 247 -13.77 -29.50 -18.88
C TYR A 247 -14.65 -30.30 -19.84
N PRO A 248 -14.17 -31.40 -20.48
CA PRO A 248 -15.04 -32.22 -21.32
C PRO A 248 -16.19 -32.90 -20.55
N LYS A 249 -15.98 -33.22 -19.27
CA LYS A 249 -17.01 -33.73 -18.37
C LYS A 249 -18.04 -32.65 -17.99
N MET A 250 -17.55 -31.46 -17.64
CA MET A 250 -18.42 -30.32 -17.28
C MET A 250 -19.20 -29.78 -18.47
N TYR A 251 -18.57 -29.76 -19.65
CA TYR A 251 -19.12 -29.20 -20.88
C TYR A 251 -18.90 -30.17 -22.05
N PRO A 252 -19.77 -31.16 -22.21
CA PRO A 252 -19.69 -32.08 -23.35
C PRO A 252 -19.62 -31.32 -24.68
N GLY A 253 -18.58 -31.60 -25.48
CA GLY A 253 -18.30 -30.87 -26.72
C GLY A 253 -17.27 -29.74 -26.59
N ALA A 254 -16.73 -29.47 -25.40
CA ALA A 254 -15.57 -28.60 -25.23
C ALA A 254 -14.34 -29.14 -25.97
N LYS A 255 -13.60 -28.30 -26.68
CA LYS A 255 -12.45 -28.70 -27.51
C LYS A 255 -11.22 -27.90 -27.15
N TRP A 256 -10.14 -28.62 -26.86
CA TRP A 256 -8.80 -28.04 -26.74
C TRP A 256 -8.18 -27.82 -28.12
N GLN A 257 -7.74 -26.60 -28.39
CA GLN A 257 -7.03 -26.23 -29.63
C GLN A 257 -5.54 -26.03 -29.33
N GLU A 258 -4.74 -27.07 -29.52
CA GLU A 258 -3.31 -27.11 -29.20
C GLU A 258 -2.54 -25.91 -29.79
N LYS A 259 -2.68 -25.66 -31.11
CA LYS A 259 -1.97 -24.58 -31.81
C LYS A 259 -2.29 -23.18 -31.29
N LYS A 260 -3.44 -22.99 -30.65
CA LYS A 260 -3.90 -21.70 -30.12
C LYS A 260 -3.81 -21.66 -28.61
N SER A 261 -3.45 -22.77 -27.97
CA SER A 261 -3.42 -22.91 -26.51
C SER A 261 -4.70 -22.40 -25.84
N GLN A 262 -5.87 -22.86 -26.39
CA GLN A 262 -7.18 -22.39 -25.89
C GLN A 262 -8.22 -23.50 -25.90
N TRP A 263 -9.10 -23.42 -24.91
CA TRP A 263 -10.39 -24.12 -24.91
C TRP A 263 -11.43 -23.33 -25.69
N VAL A 264 -12.26 -24.06 -26.46
CA VAL A 264 -13.47 -23.52 -27.09
C VAL A 264 -14.65 -24.38 -26.62
N PHE A 265 -15.63 -23.73 -26.04
CA PHE A 265 -16.83 -24.37 -25.49
C PHE A 265 -17.99 -24.30 -26.48
N PRO A 266 -19.03 -25.16 -26.33
CA PRO A 266 -20.19 -25.16 -27.22
C PRO A 266 -20.92 -23.83 -27.31
N SER A 267 -20.89 -23.04 -26.24
CA SER A 267 -21.45 -21.68 -26.18
C SER A 267 -20.72 -20.66 -27.07
N GLY A 268 -19.50 -20.98 -27.53
CA GLY A 268 -18.58 -20.03 -28.15
C GLY A 268 -17.59 -19.36 -27.18
N ALA A 269 -17.72 -19.61 -25.89
CA ALA A 269 -16.79 -19.15 -24.86
C ALA A 269 -15.36 -19.66 -25.15
N LYS A 270 -14.37 -18.88 -24.79
CA LYS A 270 -12.95 -19.21 -24.98
C LYS A 270 -12.21 -19.06 -23.67
N PHE A 271 -11.29 -20.01 -23.41
CA PHE A 271 -10.39 -19.94 -22.27
C PHE A 271 -8.97 -20.27 -22.72
N TRP A 272 -8.13 -19.26 -22.72
CA TRP A 272 -6.73 -19.36 -23.13
C TRP A 272 -5.88 -19.80 -21.95
N MET A 273 -4.95 -20.74 -22.18
CA MET A 273 -4.00 -21.19 -21.17
C MET A 273 -2.61 -21.08 -21.78
N THR A 274 -1.79 -20.16 -21.26
CA THR A 274 -0.50 -19.85 -21.86
C THR A 274 0.49 -19.37 -20.79
N TYR A 275 1.67 -18.95 -21.21
CA TYR A 275 2.76 -18.60 -20.29
C TYR A 275 3.40 -17.26 -20.62
N LEU A 276 4.10 -16.70 -19.63
CA LEU A 276 4.87 -15.45 -19.71
C LEU A 276 6.27 -15.69 -19.16
N GLU A 277 7.26 -15.93 -20.03
CA GLU A 277 8.65 -16.09 -19.60
C GLU A 277 9.22 -14.78 -19.02
N ARG A 278 8.80 -13.65 -19.57
CA ARG A 278 9.19 -12.31 -19.12
C ARG A 278 7.94 -11.48 -18.85
N ASP A 279 8.02 -10.59 -17.88
CA ASP A 279 6.89 -9.73 -17.54
C ASP A 279 6.47 -8.85 -18.72
N GLN A 280 7.40 -8.46 -19.60
CA GLN A 280 7.12 -7.68 -20.82
C GLN A 280 6.32 -8.44 -21.88
N ASP A 281 6.25 -9.78 -21.83
CA ASP A 281 5.50 -10.58 -22.79
C ASP A 281 3.99 -10.30 -22.73
N VAL A 282 3.50 -9.66 -21.68
CA VAL A 282 2.12 -9.18 -21.57
C VAL A 282 1.73 -8.15 -22.64
N LEU A 283 2.71 -7.47 -23.24
CA LEU A 283 2.46 -6.48 -24.28
C LEU A 283 1.83 -7.08 -25.54
N ARG A 284 2.02 -8.40 -25.77
CA ARG A 284 1.33 -9.13 -26.87
C ARG A 284 -0.19 -9.16 -26.76
N TYR A 285 -0.73 -8.88 -25.55
CA TYR A 285 -2.18 -8.78 -25.33
C TYR A 285 -2.73 -7.37 -25.57
N GLN A 286 -1.94 -6.46 -26.12
CA GLN A 286 -2.39 -5.13 -26.48
C GLN A 286 -3.59 -5.22 -27.44
N GLY A 287 -4.65 -4.48 -27.15
CA GLY A 287 -5.89 -4.50 -27.94
C GLY A 287 -6.86 -5.65 -27.59
N GLN A 288 -6.45 -6.66 -26.85
CA GLN A 288 -7.33 -7.75 -26.43
C GLN A 288 -8.17 -7.35 -25.19
N ALA A 289 -9.26 -8.08 -24.99
CA ALA A 289 -10.18 -7.90 -23.88
C ALA A 289 -10.54 -9.26 -23.28
N PHE A 290 -10.48 -9.35 -21.97
CA PHE A 290 -10.81 -10.55 -21.21
C PHE A 290 -11.81 -10.21 -20.11
N SER A 291 -12.79 -11.08 -19.88
CA SER A 291 -13.66 -11.02 -18.72
C SER A 291 -13.06 -11.69 -17.48
N TYR A 292 -12.11 -12.60 -17.69
CA TYR A 292 -11.45 -13.34 -16.63
C TYR A 292 -9.95 -13.44 -16.93
N ILE A 293 -9.10 -13.12 -15.96
CA ILE A 293 -7.66 -13.24 -16.05
C ILE A 293 -7.16 -13.95 -14.80
N ALA A 294 -6.38 -15.01 -14.97
CA ALA A 294 -5.80 -15.77 -13.88
C ALA A 294 -4.28 -15.87 -14.01
N PHE A 295 -3.59 -15.78 -12.88
CA PHE A 295 -2.16 -16.09 -12.77
C PHE A 295 -1.97 -17.24 -11.78
N ASP A 296 -1.37 -18.32 -12.25
CA ASP A 296 -0.95 -19.40 -11.37
C ASP A 296 0.53 -19.18 -11.00
N GLU A 297 0.85 -19.38 -9.72
CA GLU A 297 2.16 -19.10 -9.13
C GLU A 297 2.61 -17.62 -9.34
N LEU A 298 1.78 -16.68 -8.87
CA LEU A 298 1.97 -15.25 -9.08
C LEU A 298 3.34 -14.75 -8.58
N THR A 299 3.89 -15.33 -7.50
CA THR A 299 5.22 -14.97 -6.97
C THR A 299 6.39 -15.32 -7.89
N GLN A 300 6.17 -16.09 -8.96
CA GLN A 300 7.20 -16.32 -9.96
C GLN A 300 7.45 -15.10 -10.88
N HIS A 301 6.57 -14.11 -10.87
CA HIS A 301 6.76 -12.83 -11.55
C HIS A 301 7.50 -11.85 -10.62
N ALA A 302 8.69 -11.43 -11.03
CA ALA A 302 9.58 -10.61 -10.19
C ALA A 302 9.01 -9.21 -9.88
N THR A 303 8.15 -8.68 -10.76
CA THR A 303 7.56 -7.35 -10.62
C THR A 303 6.05 -7.38 -10.77
N PRO A 304 5.31 -6.41 -10.25
CA PRO A 304 3.85 -6.30 -10.43
C PRO A 304 3.44 -5.91 -11.85
N PHE A 305 4.40 -5.59 -12.74
CA PHE A 305 4.14 -5.04 -14.08
C PHE A 305 3.16 -5.89 -14.90
N ALA A 306 3.36 -7.22 -14.93
CA ALA A 306 2.49 -8.12 -15.68
C ALA A 306 1.05 -8.12 -15.15
N TRP A 307 0.89 -8.14 -13.83
CA TRP A 307 -0.41 -8.07 -13.15
C TRP A 307 -1.12 -6.75 -13.45
N ASP A 308 -0.44 -5.62 -13.26
CA ASP A 308 -1.01 -4.29 -13.45
C ASP A 308 -1.35 -4.00 -14.92
N TYR A 309 -0.50 -4.42 -15.85
CA TYR A 309 -0.79 -4.30 -17.27
C TYR A 309 -2.03 -5.11 -17.67
N MET A 310 -2.12 -6.37 -17.22
CA MET A 310 -3.25 -7.24 -17.55
C MET A 310 -4.56 -6.75 -16.93
N ARG A 311 -4.54 -6.04 -15.81
CA ARG A 311 -5.72 -5.35 -15.26
C ARG A 311 -6.34 -4.39 -16.28
N SER A 312 -5.54 -3.73 -17.10
CA SER A 312 -6.05 -2.84 -18.15
C SER A 312 -6.74 -3.59 -19.31
N ARG A 313 -6.54 -4.90 -19.41
CA ARG A 313 -7.17 -5.78 -20.40
C ARG A 313 -8.46 -6.41 -19.87
N LEU A 314 -8.74 -6.28 -18.58
CA LEU A 314 -9.91 -6.82 -17.90
C LEU A 314 -11.16 -5.98 -18.21
N ARG A 315 -11.92 -6.38 -19.21
CA ARG A 315 -13.13 -5.67 -19.67
C ARG A 315 -14.05 -6.59 -20.46
N THR A 316 -15.36 -6.32 -20.40
CA THR A 316 -16.39 -6.99 -21.21
C THR A 316 -17.42 -5.98 -21.66
N THR A 317 -18.11 -6.27 -22.77
CA THR A 317 -19.28 -5.53 -23.23
C THR A 317 -20.60 -6.19 -22.81
N ALA A 318 -20.55 -7.39 -22.26
CA ALA A 318 -21.72 -8.10 -21.73
C ALA A 318 -21.98 -7.64 -20.29
N PRO A 319 -23.10 -6.98 -20.00
CA PRO A 319 -23.35 -6.39 -18.67
C PRO A 319 -23.62 -7.43 -17.58
N ASP A 320 -24.05 -8.62 -17.96
CA ASP A 320 -24.33 -9.77 -17.10
C ASP A 320 -23.12 -10.65 -16.84
N LEU A 321 -21.98 -10.37 -17.49
CA LEU A 321 -20.74 -11.10 -17.30
C LEU A 321 -19.80 -10.30 -16.38
N PRO A 322 -19.52 -10.76 -15.16
CA PRO A 322 -18.60 -10.07 -14.26
C PRO A 322 -17.16 -10.16 -14.77
N ILE A 323 -16.32 -9.26 -14.27
CA ILE A 323 -14.89 -9.23 -14.59
C ILE A 323 -14.05 -9.53 -13.34
N PHE A 324 -13.15 -10.53 -13.45
CA PHE A 324 -12.32 -10.98 -12.33
C PHE A 324 -10.85 -11.15 -12.70
N MET A 325 -9.98 -10.81 -11.77
CA MET A 325 -8.60 -11.28 -11.73
C MET A 325 -8.40 -12.22 -10.56
N ARG A 326 -7.79 -13.36 -10.84
CA ARG A 326 -7.50 -14.41 -9.86
C ARG A 326 -6.03 -14.74 -9.86
N ALA A 327 -5.50 -15.06 -8.71
CA ALA A 327 -4.16 -15.57 -8.61
C ALA A 327 -4.08 -16.70 -7.60
N THR A 328 -3.15 -17.63 -7.87
CA THR A 328 -2.72 -18.64 -6.91
C THR A 328 -1.22 -18.53 -6.74
N THR A 329 -0.73 -18.84 -5.53
CA THR A 329 0.71 -18.95 -5.29
C THR A 329 1.01 -19.55 -3.92
N ASN A 330 2.28 -19.94 -3.75
CA ASN A 330 2.88 -20.18 -2.43
C ASN A 330 3.74 -18.97 -2.03
N PRO A 331 4.05 -18.78 -0.74
CA PRO A 331 5.11 -17.88 -0.32
C PRO A 331 6.45 -18.27 -0.94
N GLY A 332 7.34 -17.32 -1.16
CA GLY A 332 8.63 -17.53 -1.82
C GLY A 332 8.63 -17.06 -3.26
N GLY A 333 9.77 -17.25 -3.94
CA GLY A 333 9.97 -16.80 -5.31
C GLY A 333 10.29 -15.30 -5.44
N PRO A 334 10.71 -14.86 -6.65
CA PRO A 334 11.24 -13.51 -6.86
C PRO A 334 10.21 -12.39 -6.67
N GLY A 335 8.92 -12.70 -6.78
CA GLY A 335 7.83 -11.74 -6.60
C GLY A 335 7.21 -11.73 -5.20
N HIS A 336 7.73 -12.52 -4.26
CA HIS A 336 7.18 -12.66 -2.92
C HIS A 336 6.88 -11.29 -2.26
N GLY A 337 7.84 -10.36 -2.31
CA GLY A 337 7.74 -9.07 -1.64
C GLY A 337 6.58 -8.22 -2.14
N TRP A 338 6.42 -8.06 -3.46
CA TRP A 338 5.35 -7.25 -4.00
C TRP A 338 3.97 -7.91 -3.84
N VAL A 339 3.88 -9.25 -3.94
CA VAL A 339 2.63 -9.98 -3.71
C VAL A 339 2.19 -9.83 -2.27
N LYS A 340 3.12 -9.94 -1.31
CA LYS A 340 2.88 -9.72 0.11
C LYS A 340 2.36 -8.31 0.36
N LYS A 341 3.02 -7.28 -0.14
CA LYS A 341 2.59 -5.87 -0.03
C LYS A 341 1.21 -5.62 -0.67
N MET A 342 0.90 -6.30 -1.76
CA MET A 342 -0.34 -6.09 -2.51
C MET A 342 -1.55 -6.78 -1.89
N PHE A 343 -1.40 -7.97 -1.31
CA PHE A 343 -2.53 -8.82 -0.90
C PHE A 343 -2.53 -9.21 0.57
N ILE A 344 -1.35 -9.34 1.22
CA ILE A 344 -1.23 -9.91 2.58
C ILE A 344 -1.20 -8.80 3.63
N ASP A 345 -0.28 -7.83 3.48
CA ASP A 345 -0.05 -6.78 4.49
C ASP A 345 -1.22 -5.79 4.67
N PRO A 346 -2.04 -5.47 3.62
CA PRO A 346 -3.08 -4.44 3.77
C PRO A 346 -4.26 -4.83 4.67
N ALA A 347 -4.56 -6.13 4.82
CA ALA A 347 -5.71 -6.57 5.62
C ALA A 347 -5.50 -8.00 6.15
N PRO A 348 -6.20 -8.37 7.24
CA PRO A 348 -6.23 -9.76 7.70
C PRO A 348 -6.74 -10.72 6.62
N ALA A 349 -6.32 -11.99 6.70
CA ALA A 349 -6.80 -13.04 5.81
C ALA A 349 -8.33 -13.11 5.79
N ASN A 350 -8.91 -13.43 4.64
CA ASN A 350 -10.34 -13.52 4.38
C ASN A 350 -11.13 -12.20 4.49
N VAL A 351 -10.46 -11.07 4.73
CA VAL A 351 -11.10 -9.76 4.78
C VAL A 351 -10.95 -9.04 3.44
N ALA A 352 -12.08 -8.64 2.84
CA ALA A 352 -12.07 -7.82 1.63
C ALA A 352 -11.72 -6.36 1.94
N PHE A 353 -10.80 -5.78 1.21
CA PHE A 353 -10.32 -4.41 1.39
C PHE A 353 -10.29 -3.62 0.08
N GLY A 354 -10.29 -2.30 0.18
CA GLY A 354 -10.08 -1.44 -0.99
C GLY A 354 -8.67 -1.61 -1.54
N ALA A 355 -8.53 -1.79 -2.85
CA ALA A 355 -7.20 -1.90 -3.45
C ALA A 355 -6.34 -0.69 -3.12
N THR A 356 -5.08 -0.92 -2.80
CA THR A 356 -4.09 0.09 -2.50
C THR A 356 -3.02 0.15 -3.59
N ASP A 357 -2.46 1.32 -3.79
CA ASP A 357 -1.23 1.49 -4.55
C ASP A 357 -0.08 0.84 -3.76
N ILE A 358 0.71 0.00 -4.43
CA ILE A 358 1.72 -0.84 -3.75
C ILE A 358 2.90 -0.03 -3.21
N ASP A 359 3.17 1.12 -3.82
CA ASP A 359 4.32 1.96 -3.47
C ASP A 359 3.98 2.97 -2.38
N THR A 360 2.80 3.57 -2.49
CA THR A 360 2.36 4.63 -1.56
C THR A 360 1.47 4.14 -0.44
N GLY A 361 0.90 2.93 -0.55
CA GLY A 361 -0.10 2.40 0.38
C GLY A 361 -1.45 3.13 0.33
N VAL A 362 -1.61 4.10 -0.59
CA VAL A 362 -2.84 4.90 -0.70
C VAL A 362 -3.94 4.07 -1.34
N THR A 363 -5.14 4.11 -0.76
CA THR A 363 -6.31 3.43 -1.31
C THR A 363 -6.71 4.00 -2.66
N LEU A 364 -6.87 3.14 -3.65
CA LEU A 364 -7.27 3.49 -5.00
C LEU A 364 -8.76 3.84 -5.04
N ALA A 365 -9.06 5.11 -5.29
CA ALA A 365 -10.41 5.64 -5.36
C ALA A 365 -10.59 6.50 -6.62
N TYR A 366 -11.84 6.70 -7.05
CA TYR A 366 -12.14 7.60 -8.15
C TYR A 366 -11.70 9.02 -7.81
N PRO A 367 -10.97 9.70 -8.71
CA PRO A 367 -10.42 11.03 -8.45
C PRO A 367 -11.50 12.09 -8.28
N GLU A 368 -11.13 13.21 -7.66
CA GLU A 368 -11.98 14.39 -7.60
C GLU A 368 -12.40 14.83 -9.01
N GLY A 369 -13.71 15.15 -9.18
CA GLY A 369 -14.29 15.50 -10.49
C GLY A 369 -14.91 14.33 -11.26
N HIS A 370 -14.69 13.08 -10.87
CA HIS A 370 -15.39 11.94 -11.42
C HIS A 370 -16.79 11.78 -10.81
N ALA A 371 -17.79 11.27 -11.57
CA ALA A 371 -19.16 11.05 -11.07
C ALA A 371 -19.24 10.14 -9.83
N GLN A 372 -18.23 9.30 -9.61
CA GLN A 372 -18.10 8.38 -8.47
C GLN A 372 -16.96 8.79 -7.52
N ALA A 373 -16.56 10.06 -7.49
CA ALA A 373 -15.45 10.54 -6.67
C ALA A 373 -15.50 10.01 -5.24
N GLY A 374 -14.37 9.52 -4.76
CA GLY A 374 -14.19 8.97 -3.40
C GLY A 374 -14.66 7.52 -3.22
N LYS A 375 -15.33 6.90 -4.21
CA LYS A 375 -15.62 5.46 -4.17
C LYS A 375 -14.36 4.66 -4.51
N LEU A 376 -14.24 3.47 -3.91
CA LEU A 376 -13.16 2.53 -4.24
C LEU A 376 -13.21 2.15 -5.72
N LEU A 377 -12.04 2.08 -6.38
CA LEU A 377 -11.97 1.57 -7.75
C LEU A 377 -12.37 0.10 -7.82
N PHE A 378 -11.88 -0.71 -6.89
CA PHE A 378 -12.22 -2.12 -6.73
C PHE A 378 -11.73 -2.65 -5.38
N LYS A 379 -12.12 -3.89 -5.06
CA LYS A 379 -11.71 -4.59 -3.84
C LYS A 379 -10.75 -5.73 -4.16
N ARG A 380 -9.87 -6.00 -3.19
CA ARG A 380 -8.99 -7.16 -3.11
C ARG A 380 -9.35 -8.05 -1.94
N ARG A 381 -8.98 -9.32 -2.03
CA ARG A 381 -9.07 -10.28 -0.93
C ARG A 381 -7.94 -11.29 -1.02
N PHE A 382 -7.36 -11.62 0.12
CA PHE A 382 -6.47 -12.75 0.28
C PHE A 382 -7.20 -13.89 0.99
N ILE A 383 -7.14 -15.09 0.42
CA ILE A 383 -7.72 -16.31 0.98
C ILE A 383 -6.55 -17.28 1.23
N PRO A 384 -6.25 -17.63 2.50
CA PRO A 384 -5.16 -18.55 2.81
C PRO A 384 -5.54 -19.98 2.45
N ALA A 385 -4.60 -20.71 1.84
CA ALA A 385 -4.72 -22.13 1.55
C ALA A 385 -3.75 -22.93 2.41
N ASN A 386 -4.22 -23.96 3.09
CA ASN A 386 -3.40 -24.88 3.88
C ASN A 386 -3.47 -26.29 3.32
N LEU A 387 -2.45 -27.10 3.58
CA LEU A 387 -2.44 -28.51 3.18
C LEU A 387 -3.64 -29.25 3.78
N HIS A 388 -3.97 -28.98 5.04
CA HIS A 388 -5.06 -29.63 5.77
C HIS A 388 -6.46 -29.29 5.25
N ASP A 389 -6.60 -28.25 4.40
CA ASP A 389 -7.85 -27.93 3.71
C ASP A 389 -8.13 -28.89 2.53
N ASN A 390 -7.18 -29.78 2.21
CA ASN A 390 -7.30 -30.74 1.12
C ASN A 390 -7.28 -32.19 1.64
N PRO A 391 -8.44 -32.78 1.91
CA PRO A 391 -8.55 -34.12 2.47
C PRO A 391 -7.85 -35.20 1.61
N TYR A 392 -7.84 -35.03 0.28
CA TYR A 392 -7.22 -36.00 -0.64
C TYR A 392 -5.69 -36.14 -0.49
N LEU A 393 -4.99 -35.14 0.03
CA LEU A 393 -3.55 -35.18 0.24
C LEU A 393 -3.17 -35.43 1.71
N VAL A 394 -4.10 -35.20 2.62
CA VAL A 394 -3.89 -35.47 4.07
C VAL A 394 -4.11 -36.95 4.37
N GLU A 395 -5.04 -37.61 3.68
CA GLU A 395 -5.32 -39.03 3.82
C GLU A 395 -4.08 -39.86 3.41
N GLY A 396 -3.46 -40.51 4.39
CA GLY A 396 -2.23 -41.30 4.21
C GLY A 396 -0.91 -40.60 4.62
N GLY A 397 -0.90 -39.28 4.86
CA GLY A 397 0.22 -38.53 5.47
C GLY A 397 1.53 -38.47 4.67
N GLN A 398 1.63 -39.14 3.51
CA GLN A 398 2.88 -39.21 2.74
C GLN A 398 3.33 -37.85 2.20
N TYR A 399 2.40 -37.04 1.73
CA TYR A 399 2.73 -35.72 1.18
C TYR A 399 3.19 -34.76 2.27
N GLU A 400 2.54 -34.78 3.42
CA GLU A 400 2.96 -34.00 4.60
C GLU A 400 4.35 -34.43 5.07
N ALA A 401 4.64 -35.74 5.15
CA ALA A 401 5.96 -36.24 5.50
C ALA A 401 7.05 -35.76 4.54
N ASN A 402 6.74 -35.68 3.22
CA ASN A 402 7.68 -35.12 2.25
C ASN A 402 7.95 -33.63 2.52
N LEU A 403 6.93 -32.84 2.83
CA LEU A 403 7.10 -31.42 3.17
C LEU A 403 7.84 -31.22 4.50
N LEU A 404 7.59 -32.07 5.50
CA LEU A 404 8.30 -32.04 6.79
C LEU A 404 9.80 -32.36 6.65
N SER A 405 10.19 -33.14 5.64
CA SER A 405 11.59 -33.48 5.36
C SER A 405 12.39 -32.36 4.69
N LEU A 406 11.71 -31.29 4.24
CA LEU A 406 12.36 -30.13 3.63
C LEU A 406 13.18 -29.32 4.64
N PRO A 407 14.20 -28.58 4.21
CA PRO A 407 14.86 -27.58 5.03
C PRO A 407 13.85 -26.64 5.68
N GLU A 408 14.15 -26.16 6.90
CA GLU A 408 13.23 -25.38 7.74
C GLU A 408 12.53 -24.24 6.97
N MET A 409 13.28 -23.49 6.18
CA MET A 409 12.74 -22.37 5.41
C MET A 409 11.71 -22.82 4.38
N GLN A 410 12.05 -23.83 3.58
CA GLN A 410 11.12 -24.37 2.57
C GLN A 410 9.90 -25.04 3.22
N ARG A 411 10.09 -25.67 4.37
CA ARG A 411 8.98 -26.23 5.15
C ARG A 411 8.02 -25.13 5.62
N ARG A 412 8.52 -24.02 6.16
CA ARG A 412 7.70 -22.89 6.58
C ARG A 412 6.93 -22.29 5.39
N GLN A 413 7.53 -22.20 4.23
CA GLN A 413 6.85 -21.69 3.03
C GLN A 413 5.81 -22.66 2.49
N LEU A 414 6.20 -23.93 2.29
CA LEU A 414 5.39 -24.89 1.54
C LEU A 414 4.41 -25.66 2.42
N LEU A 415 4.74 -25.91 3.68
CA LEU A 415 3.84 -26.60 4.61
C LEU A 415 3.02 -25.61 5.43
N GLU A 416 3.66 -24.57 6.00
CA GLU A 416 2.99 -23.63 6.90
C GLU A 416 2.36 -22.44 6.16
N GLY A 417 2.76 -22.20 4.89
CA GLY A 417 2.29 -21.07 4.10
C GLY A 417 2.71 -19.71 4.68
N ASP A 418 3.86 -19.67 5.36
CA ASP A 418 4.32 -18.48 6.08
C ASP A 418 4.86 -17.42 5.14
N TRP A 419 4.16 -16.30 5.06
CA TRP A 419 4.52 -15.13 4.26
C TRP A 419 5.61 -14.25 4.88
N ASN A 420 6.10 -14.58 6.06
CA ASN A 420 7.20 -13.85 6.70
C ASN A 420 8.57 -14.51 6.45
N VAL A 421 8.60 -15.56 5.64
CA VAL A 421 9.81 -16.27 5.26
C VAL A 421 9.95 -16.28 3.74
N ALA A 422 10.95 -15.56 3.21
CA ALA A 422 11.26 -15.57 1.79
C ALA A 422 12.34 -16.63 1.49
N ASP A 423 12.16 -17.40 0.41
CA ASP A 423 13.12 -18.41 -0.03
C ASP A 423 14.44 -17.74 -0.47
N GLY A 424 15.55 -18.23 0.05
CA GLY A 424 16.84 -17.64 -0.25
C GLY A 424 16.98 -16.20 0.25
N ALA A 425 16.27 -15.82 1.33
CA ALA A 425 16.46 -14.50 1.92
C ALA A 425 17.94 -14.26 2.20
N ALA A 426 18.43 -13.13 1.70
CA ALA A 426 19.84 -12.77 1.85
C ALA A 426 20.24 -12.51 3.31
N PHE A 427 19.26 -12.18 4.18
CA PHE A 427 19.47 -11.78 5.58
C PHE A 427 18.58 -12.58 6.53
N SER A 428 18.79 -13.90 6.58
CA SER A 428 18.01 -14.82 7.41
C SER A 428 18.14 -14.58 8.92
N GLU A 429 19.21 -13.90 9.36
CA GLU A 429 19.44 -13.49 10.74
C GLU A 429 18.58 -12.32 11.19
N PHE A 430 17.98 -11.55 10.26
CA PHE A 430 17.07 -10.46 10.60
C PHE A 430 15.82 -11.01 11.30
N LYS A 431 15.55 -10.51 12.50
CA LYS A 431 14.34 -10.82 13.29
C LYS A 431 13.74 -9.52 13.79
N GLN A 432 12.50 -9.25 13.46
CA GLN A 432 11.84 -8.01 13.91
C GLN A 432 11.85 -7.86 15.44
N SER A 433 11.65 -8.98 16.17
CA SER A 433 11.67 -8.97 17.64
C SER A 433 13.03 -8.62 18.27
N VAL A 434 14.11 -8.68 17.49
CA VAL A 434 15.49 -8.43 17.94
C VAL A 434 16.03 -7.12 17.40
N HIS A 435 15.79 -6.86 16.10
CA HIS A 435 16.44 -5.78 15.37
C HIS A 435 15.55 -4.54 15.20
N VAL A 436 14.26 -4.59 15.56
CA VAL A 436 13.36 -3.45 15.45
C VAL A 436 13.00 -2.95 16.85
N VAL A 437 13.26 -1.69 17.09
CA VAL A 437 13.04 -1.04 18.39
C VAL A 437 12.12 0.17 18.25
N GLU A 438 11.41 0.49 19.33
CA GLU A 438 10.63 1.73 19.40
C GLU A 438 11.55 2.95 19.38
N PRO A 439 11.17 4.05 18.73
CA PRO A 439 11.95 5.28 18.70
C PRO A 439 12.17 5.86 20.11
N TYR A 440 13.38 6.22 20.41
CA TYR A 440 13.76 6.95 21.60
C TYR A 440 14.62 8.16 21.25
N GLU A 441 14.80 9.08 22.19
CA GLU A 441 15.64 10.27 21.98
C GLU A 441 17.11 9.84 22.00
N ILE A 442 17.78 10.00 20.84
CA ILE A 442 19.21 9.67 20.70
C ILE A 442 20.02 10.80 21.35
N PRO A 443 20.98 10.49 22.27
CA PRO A 443 21.85 11.47 22.91
C PRO A 443 22.58 12.34 21.89
N LYS A 444 22.73 13.64 22.17
CA LYS A 444 23.30 14.60 21.23
C LYS A 444 24.79 14.38 20.96
N ASP A 445 25.49 13.79 21.87
CA ASP A 445 26.90 13.45 21.80
C ASP A 445 27.19 12.19 20.98
N TRP A 446 26.15 11.41 20.66
CA TRP A 446 26.31 10.24 19.80
C TRP A 446 26.63 10.67 18.37
N ARG A 447 27.63 10.01 17.79
CA ARG A 447 28.03 10.26 16.41
C ARG A 447 26.93 9.87 15.44
N ARG A 448 26.48 10.83 14.61
CA ARG A 448 25.44 10.62 13.60
C ARG A 448 26.02 10.82 12.21
N PHE A 449 25.53 10.03 11.26
CA PHE A 449 25.87 10.13 9.85
C PHE A 449 24.70 9.64 8.99
N ARG A 450 24.79 9.79 7.69
CA ARG A 450 23.74 9.35 6.77
C ARG A 450 24.30 8.65 5.55
N SER A 451 23.44 7.91 4.84
CA SER A 451 23.75 7.35 3.51
C SER A 451 22.57 7.54 2.56
N CYS A 452 22.86 7.49 1.27
CA CYS A 452 21.83 7.64 0.24
C CYS A 452 22.15 6.78 -0.97
N ASP A 453 21.15 6.06 -1.44
CA ASP A 453 21.07 5.51 -2.78
C ASP A 453 20.09 6.38 -3.59
N TYR A 454 20.57 6.98 -4.70
CA TYR A 454 19.80 7.97 -5.47
C TYR A 454 19.14 7.35 -6.69
N GLY A 455 17.85 7.55 -6.82
CA GLY A 455 17.06 7.29 -8.02
C GLY A 455 16.10 8.43 -8.35
N TYR A 456 15.92 8.77 -9.63
CA TYR A 456 14.90 9.72 -10.07
C TYR A 456 13.62 9.01 -10.49
N SER A 457 13.73 8.05 -11.43
CA SER A 457 12.61 7.23 -11.89
C SER A 457 12.33 6.04 -10.97
N SER A 458 13.35 5.55 -10.29
CA SER A 458 13.31 4.65 -9.15
C SER A 458 13.30 5.44 -7.84
N TYR A 459 13.26 4.76 -6.70
CA TYR A 459 13.30 5.39 -5.40
C TYR A 459 14.69 5.92 -5.05
N SER A 460 14.73 7.07 -4.39
CA SER A 460 15.86 7.51 -3.59
C SER A 460 15.64 7.06 -2.16
N ALA A 461 16.59 6.34 -1.60
CA ALA A 461 16.56 5.88 -0.21
C ALA A 461 17.65 6.61 0.60
N VAL A 462 17.26 7.29 1.66
CA VAL A 462 18.18 7.97 2.58
C VAL A 462 17.98 7.43 3.98
N HIS A 463 19.07 7.02 4.63
CA HIS A 463 19.05 6.51 6.00
C HIS A 463 19.99 7.30 6.89
N TRP A 464 19.55 7.54 8.12
CA TRP A 464 20.34 8.21 9.16
C TRP A 464 20.70 7.22 10.26
N PHE A 465 21.95 7.32 10.69
CA PHE A 465 22.55 6.40 11.63
C PHE A 465 23.06 7.14 12.86
N ALA A 466 22.96 6.51 13.99
CA ALA A 466 23.67 6.85 15.22
C ALA A 466 24.49 5.65 15.70
N ILE A 467 25.59 5.91 16.39
CA ILE A 467 26.43 4.87 16.98
C ILE A 467 26.30 4.98 18.49
N ASP A 468 25.82 3.91 19.14
CA ASP A 468 25.86 3.77 20.59
C ASP A 468 27.33 3.50 21.00
N PRO A 469 27.96 4.40 21.76
CA PRO A 469 29.37 4.22 22.15
C PRO A 469 29.60 3.09 23.15
N SER A 470 28.54 2.62 23.84
CA SER A 470 28.65 1.59 24.88
C SER A 470 28.80 0.19 24.30
N TYR A 471 28.06 -0.08 23.21
CA TYR A 471 28.00 -1.41 22.58
C TYR A 471 28.46 -1.38 21.13
N GLU A 472 28.85 -0.21 20.62
CA GLU A 472 29.12 0.03 19.20
C GLU A 472 27.94 -0.35 18.26
N THR A 473 26.72 -0.45 18.81
CA THR A 473 25.52 -0.77 18.05
C THR A 473 25.20 0.36 17.08
N LEU A 474 24.95 0.00 15.84
CA LEU A 474 24.51 0.93 14.78
C LEU A 474 22.99 1.05 14.83
N ILE A 475 22.48 2.25 15.05
CA ILE A 475 21.05 2.53 15.11
C ILE A 475 20.62 3.26 13.84
N VAL A 476 19.79 2.62 13.01
CA VAL A 476 19.13 3.27 11.87
C VAL A 476 17.87 3.94 12.40
N TYR A 477 17.94 5.25 12.65
CA TYR A 477 16.91 5.95 13.40
C TYR A 477 15.92 6.76 12.55
N ARG A 478 16.24 6.97 11.26
CA ARG A 478 15.37 7.71 10.34
C ARG A 478 15.55 7.21 8.92
N GLU A 479 14.46 7.20 8.17
CA GLU A 479 14.40 6.81 6.76
C GLU A 479 13.64 7.87 5.96
N LEU A 480 14.12 8.18 4.76
CA LEU A 480 13.41 8.93 3.73
C LEU A 480 13.42 8.10 2.44
N TYR A 481 12.24 7.78 1.92
CA TYR A 481 12.08 6.94 0.74
C TYR A 481 11.13 7.63 -0.25
N VAL A 482 11.69 8.21 -1.33
CA VAL A 482 10.97 9.12 -2.24
C VAL A 482 11.36 8.89 -3.69
N THR A 483 10.45 9.23 -4.62
CA THR A 483 10.71 9.19 -6.07
C THR A 483 10.56 10.56 -6.71
N LYS A 484 11.01 10.73 -7.94
CA LYS A 484 10.85 11.94 -8.76
C LYS A 484 11.41 13.21 -8.12
N HIS A 485 12.44 13.05 -7.29
CA HIS A 485 13.18 14.16 -6.72
C HIS A 485 14.46 14.40 -7.53
N THR A 486 14.65 15.63 -8.00
CA THR A 486 15.94 16.05 -8.55
C THR A 486 17.00 16.06 -7.43
N GLY A 487 18.28 16.14 -7.77
CA GLY A 487 19.35 16.29 -6.76
C GLY A 487 19.08 17.44 -5.77
N ARG A 488 18.57 18.56 -6.28
CA ARG A 488 18.21 19.74 -5.45
C ARG A 488 17.01 19.49 -4.54
N ASP A 489 15.97 18.82 -5.05
CA ASP A 489 14.76 18.54 -4.26
C ASP A 489 15.08 17.54 -3.15
N LEU A 490 15.85 16.50 -3.46
CA LEU A 490 16.30 15.53 -2.47
C LEU A 490 17.21 16.20 -1.41
N ALA A 491 18.14 17.06 -1.81
CA ALA A 491 19.00 17.80 -0.87
C ALA A 491 18.15 18.64 0.10
N ARG A 492 17.12 19.31 -0.39
CA ARG A 492 16.19 20.09 0.44
C ARG A 492 15.45 19.21 1.44
N ALA A 493 14.91 18.07 0.98
CA ALA A 493 14.21 17.12 1.83
C ALA A 493 15.12 16.52 2.91
N VAL A 494 16.36 16.19 2.56
CA VAL A 494 17.39 15.70 3.49
C VAL A 494 17.70 16.75 4.56
N LEU A 495 18.02 17.98 4.17
CA LEU A 495 18.33 19.06 5.10
C LEU A 495 17.15 19.43 6.00
N GLU A 496 15.93 19.32 5.49
CA GLU A 496 14.72 19.53 6.29
C GLU A 496 14.54 18.42 7.34
N ALA A 497 14.78 17.17 6.95
CA ALA A 497 14.71 16.03 7.86
C ALA A 497 15.79 16.07 8.95
N GLU A 498 16.91 16.77 8.72
CA GLU A 498 18.04 16.91 9.64
C GLU A 498 17.95 18.11 10.59
N ARG A 499 16.86 18.89 10.54
CA ARG A 499 16.74 20.08 11.42
C ARG A 499 16.92 19.71 12.89
N GLY A 500 18.00 20.22 13.49
CA GLY A 500 18.36 19.97 14.90
C GLY A 500 19.35 18.82 15.11
N ASP A 501 19.72 18.09 14.06
CA ASP A 501 20.71 16.99 14.13
C ASP A 501 22.12 17.51 13.72
N SER A 502 23.15 17.03 14.42
CA SER A 502 24.54 17.23 14.04
C SER A 502 25.03 16.02 13.25
N ILE A 503 25.07 16.14 11.92
CA ILE A 503 25.48 15.05 11.02
C ILE A 503 26.96 15.19 10.69
N SER A 504 27.78 14.20 11.09
CA SER A 504 29.24 14.21 10.90
C SER A 504 29.62 14.10 9.43
N TYR A 505 28.94 13.25 8.66
CA TYR A 505 29.17 13.05 7.22
C TYR A 505 27.98 12.35 6.55
N GLY A 506 27.96 12.38 5.22
CA GLY A 506 27.03 11.61 4.40
C GLY A 506 27.77 10.79 3.35
N VAL A 507 27.22 9.61 2.99
CA VAL A 507 27.71 8.75 1.91
C VAL A 507 26.63 8.63 0.85
N LEU A 508 26.97 8.90 -0.41
CA LEU A 508 26.05 8.86 -1.53
C LEU A 508 26.56 7.87 -2.58
N ASP A 509 25.66 7.22 -3.30
CA ASP A 509 26.05 6.39 -4.44
C ASP A 509 27.06 7.13 -5.34
N SER A 510 28.20 6.50 -5.53
CA SER A 510 29.31 7.09 -6.31
C SER A 510 28.95 7.36 -7.77
N SER A 511 27.89 6.74 -8.33
CA SER A 511 27.40 7.05 -9.67
C SER A 511 26.91 8.51 -9.80
N CYS A 512 26.54 9.14 -8.70
CA CYS A 512 26.04 10.52 -8.66
C CYS A 512 27.12 11.57 -8.98
N TRP A 513 28.41 11.21 -8.94
CA TRP A 513 29.53 12.10 -9.36
C TRP A 513 29.84 12.03 -10.86
N HIS A 514 29.23 11.10 -11.61
CA HIS A 514 29.46 11.00 -13.03
C HIS A 514 28.55 11.95 -13.81
N ASN A 515 29.13 12.78 -14.65
CA ASN A 515 28.40 13.54 -15.66
C ASN A 515 27.93 12.60 -16.77
N ARG A 516 26.63 12.29 -16.79
CA ARG A 516 25.99 11.41 -17.79
C ARG A 516 25.77 12.12 -19.14
N GLY A 517 26.80 12.83 -19.65
CA GLY A 517 26.70 13.54 -20.93
C GLY A 517 25.86 14.81 -20.92
N GLN A 518 25.45 15.31 -19.76
CA GLN A 518 24.77 16.59 -19.60
C GLN A 518 25.79 17.70 -19.41
N LEU A 519 25.57 18.83 -20.07
CA LEU A 519 26.28 20.08 -19.79
C LEU A 519 25.73 20.62 -18.46
N GLY A 520 26.48 20.42 -17.36
CA GLY A 520 26.06 20.89 -16.05
C GLY A 520 26.72 20.12 -14.89
N PRO A 521 26.46 20.53 -13.64
CA PRO A 521 26.98 19.83 -12.47
C PRO A 521 26.38 18.42 -12.35
N SER A 522 27.15 17.52 -11.76
CA SER A 522 26.68 16.19 -11.38
C SER A 522 25.61 16.29 -10.28
N ILE A 523 24.84 15.22 -10.07
CA ILE A 523 23.82 15.15 -9.01
C ILE A 523 24.44 15.45 -7.64
N ALA A 524 25.62 14.88 -7.37
CA ALA A 524 26.33 15.11 -6.12
C ALA A 524 26.74 16.58 -5.94
N GLU A 525 27.24 17.22 -6.99
CA GLU A 525 27.60 18.65 -6.97
C GLU A 525 26.39 19.55 -6.76
N GLU A 526 25.23 19.22 -7.37
CA GLU A 526 23.97 19.94 -7.11
C GLU A 526 23.55 19.86 -5.65
N MET A 527 23.63 18.66 -5.05
CA MET A 527 23.27 18.47 -3.64
C MET A 527 24.25 19.20 -2.71
N ILE A 528 25.54 19.15 -3.01
CA ILE A 528 26.58 19.85 -2.24
C ILE A 528 26.41 21.36 -2.33
N ALA A 529 26.07 21.90 -3.49
CA ALA A 529 25.78 23.32 -3.68
C ALA A 529 24.58 23.82 -2.83
N MET A 530 23.65 22.92 -2.49
CA MET A 530 22.54 23.20 -1.57
C MET A 530 22.94 23.12 -0.08
N GLY A 531 24.20 22.81 0.22
CA GLY A 531 24.69 22.61 1.59
C GLY A 531 24.60 21.17 2.11
N CYS A 532 24.05 20.25 1.31
CA CYS A 532 23.93 18.84 1.65
C CYS A 532 25.22 18.10 1.26
N ARG A 533 26.17 18.00 2.19
CA ARG A 533 27.51 17.44 1.92
C ARG A 533 27.49 15.92 1.86
N TRP A 534 28.18 15.37 0.84
CA TRP A 534 28.31 13.94 0.59
C TRP A 534 29.75 13.56 0.23
N ARG A 535 30.10 12.31 0.50
CA ARG A 535 31.27 11.63 -0.03
C ARG A 535 30.83 10.41 -0.85
N PRO A 536 31.60 9.95 -1.85
CA PRO A 536 31.23 8.81 -2.66
C PRO A 536 31.25 7.51 -1.85
N SER A 537 30.34 6.59 -2.20
CA SER A 537 30.38 5.21 -1.72
C SER A 537 31.55 4.44 -2.33
N ASP A 538 31.99 3.36 -1.67
CA ASP A 538 33.05 2.49 -2.16
C ASP A 538 32.62 1.77 -3.45
N ARG A 539 33.47 1.84 -4.49
CA ARG A 539 33.32 1.20 -5.80
C ARG A 539 34.43 0.21 -6.13
N THR A 540 35.29 -0.12 -5.20
CA THR A 540 36.34 -1.12 -5.46
C THR A 540 35.71 -2.46 -5.88
N ALA A 541 36.44 -3.20 -6.71
CA ALA A 541 35.97 -4.52 -7.14
C ALA A 541 35.68 -5.40 -5.92
N GLY A 542 34.48 -6.00 -5.85
CA GLY A 542 34.04 -6.80 -4.71
C GLY A 542 33.42 -5.99 -3.56
N ALA A 543 33.33 -4.65 -3.62
CA ALA A 543 32.76 -3.83 -2.54
C ALA A 543 31.30 -4.20 -2.22
N ARG A 544 30.52 -4.66 -3.20
CA ARG A 544 29.13 -5.09 -2.99
C ARG A 544 29.06 -6.36 -2.13
N ILE A 545 29.87 -7.37 -2.44
CA ILE A 545 29.97 -8.62 -1.67
C ILE A 545 30.56 -8.34 -0.27
N ALA A 546 31.64 -7.56 -0.20
CA ALA A 546 32.21 -7.15 1.08
C ALA A 546 31.18 -6.40 1.96
N GLY A 547 30.36 -5.55 1.32
CA GLY A 547 29.27 -4.82 1.97
C GLY A 547 28.20 -5.76 2.52
N LYS A 548 27.76 -6.76 1.77
CA LYS A 548 26.82 -7.78 2.24
C LYS A 548 27.39 -8.56 3.41
N ASN A 549 28.65 -9.02 3.31
CA ASN A 549 29.29 -9.75 4.41
C ASN A 549 29.41 -8.86 5.66
N ARG A 550 29.72 -7.59 5.51
CA ARG A 550 29.74 -6.66 6.65
C ARG A 550 28.36 -6.42 7.22
N PHE A 551 27.33 -6.41 6.39
CA PHE A 551 25.94 -6.31 6.82
C PHE A 551 25.56 -7.53 7.69
N HIS A 552 25.89 -8.75 7.24
CA HIS A 552 25.72 -9.96 8.04
C HIS A 552 26.44 -9.89 9.40
N GLU A 553 27.67 -9.35 9.45
CA GLU A 553 28.40 -9.20 10.70
C GLU A 553 27.70 -8.28 11.70
N VAL A 554 27.22 -7.10 11.23
CA VAL A 554 26.55 -6.14 12.13
C VAL A 554 25.13 -6.56 12.52
N MET A 555 24.52 -7.49 11.77
CA MET A 555 23.22 -8.08 12.15
C MET A 555 23.32 -9.14 13.23
N LYS A 556 24.51 -9.70 13.48
CA LYS A 556 24.68 -10.72 14.53
C LYS A 556 24.41 -10.14 15.91
N VAL A 557 23.78 -10.96 16.74
CA VAL A 557 23.62 -10.71 18.18
C VAL A 557 24.90 -11.16 18.89
N ASP A 558 25.50 -10.28 19.65
CA ASP A 558 26.65 -10.62 20.47
C ASP A 558 26.25 -11.67 21.51
N PRO A 559 26.90 -12.85 21.54
CA PRO A 559 26.50 -13.94 22.42
C PRO A 559 26.73 -13.66 23.91
N ILE A 560 27.57 -12.68 24.26
CA ILE A 560 27.92 -12.33 25.64
C ILE A 560 26.96 -11.27 26.17
N THR A 561 26.71 -10.22 25.38
CA THR A 561 25.88 -9.09 25.80
C THR A 561 24.41 -9.26 25.45
N GLY A 562 24.09 -10.13 24.47
CA GLY A 562 22.76 -10.28 23.92
C GLY A 562 22.31 -9.09 23.03
N VAL A 563 23.22 -8.14 22.73
CA VAL A 563 22.92 -6.93 21.97
C VAL A 563 23.24 -7.16 20.50
N PRO A 564 22.33 -6.83 19.55
CA PRO A 564 22.62 -6.89 18.12
C PRO A 564 23.55 -5.73 17.72
N GLY A 565 24.45 -5.98 16.76
CA GLY A 565 25.36 -4.94 16.27
C GLY A 565 24.64 -3.87 15.42
N MET A 566 23.37 -4.10 15.01
CA MET A 566 22.54 -3.10 14.32
C MET A 566 21.07 -3.25 14.71
N VAL A 567 20.39 -2.11 14.91
CA VAL A 567 18.95 -2.02 15.14
C VAL A 567 18.32 -0.92 14.29
N PHE A 568 17.02 -1.05 14.06
CA PHE A 568 16.21 -0.11 13.28
C PHE A 568 15.09 0.44 14.15
N PHE A 569 14.85 1.74 14.09
CA PHE A 569 13.62 2.29 14.63
C PHE A 569 12.43 1.81 13.79
N ASN A 570 11.31 1.49 14.43
CA ASN A 570 10.11 1.00 13.74
C ASN A 570 9.53 2.01 12.72
N THR A 571 10.03 3.24 12.72
CA THR A 571 9.72 4.28 11.72
C THR A 571 10.47 4.08 10.40
N CYS A 572 11.53 3.26 10.34
CA CYS A 572 12.27 2.91 9.13
C CYS A 572 11.55 1.77 8.39
N ARG A 573 10.38 2.06 7.88
CA ARG A 573 9.41 1.05 7.41
C ARG A 573 9.88 0.28 6.21
N GLN A 574 10.54 0.95 5.26
CA GLN A 574 10.91 0.33 3.99
C GLN A 574 12.03 -0.70 4.19
N ILE A 575 13.12 -0.35 4.87
CA ILE A 575 14.21 -1.30 5.13
C ILE A 575 13.75 -2.49 5.98
N ILE A 576 12.88 -2.26 6.97
CA ILE A 576 12.31 -3.33 7.80
C ILE A 576 11.45 -4.28 6.97
N ALA A 577 10.72 -3.77 5.98
CA ALA A 577 9.91 -4.57 5.08
C ALA A 577 10.76 -5.33 4.04
N ASP A 578 11.88 -4.74 3.58
CA ASP A 578 12.71 -5.31 2.53
C ASP A 578 13.65 -6.42 3.05
N LEU A 579 14.29 -6.25 4.20
CA LEU A 579 15.28 -7.20 4.73
C LEU A 579 14.82 -8.66 4.78
N PRO A 580 13.60 -8.99 5.22
CA PRO A 580 13.13 -10.38 5.28
C PRO A 580 12.91 -11.03 3.90
N VAL A 581 12.77 -10.22 2.85
CA VAL A 581 12.31 -10.67 1.53
C VAL A 581 13.34 -10.49 0.41
N ILE A 582 14.47 -9.82 0.68
CA ILE A 582 15.57 -9.68 -0.29
C ILE A 582 16.14 -11.05 -0.61
N PRO A 583 16.07 -11.55 -1.87
CA PRO A 583 16.58 -12.86 -2.21
C PRO A 583 18.11 -12.85 -2.39
N SER A 584 18.76 -13.94 -1.99
CA SER A 584 20.16 -14.21 -2.37
C SER A 584 20.27 -14.50 -3.88
N ASP A 585 21.44 -14.23 -4.47
CA ASP A 585 21.68 -14.58 -5.86
C ASP A 585 21.57 -16.11 -6.07
N PRO A 586 20.67 -16.60 -6.93
CA PRO A 586 20.50 -18.03 -7.19
C PRO A 586 21.73 -18.67 -7.85
N LYS A 587 22.67 -17.88 -8.36
CA LYS A 587 23.95 -18.35 -8.91
C LYS A 587 25.01 -18.57 -7.83
N GLY A 588 24.72 -18.30 -6.56
CA GLY A 588 25.64 -18.49 -5.46
C GLY A 588 26.83 -17.52 -5.43
N THR A 589 26.64 -16.30 -5.94
CA THR A 589 27.73 -15.28 -6.00
C THR A 589 27.95 -14.52 -4.71
N ASP A 590 27.39 -14.99 -3.59
CA ASP A 590 27.43 -14.30 -2.28
C ASP A 590 26.85 -12.87 -2.28
N ASP A 591 26.06 -12.49 -3.30
CA ASP A 591 25.35 -11.22 -3.38
C ASP A 591 23.82 -11.43 -3.23
N ILE A 592 23.05 -10.36 -3.27
CA ILE A 592 21.58 -10.41 -3.44
C ILE A 592 21.26 -10.69 -4.90
N ASP A 593 20.04 -11.21 -5.18
CA ASP A 593 19.60 -11.46 -6.54
C ASP A 593 19.58 -10.15 -7.36
N PRO A 594 20.36 -10.05 -8.45
CA PRO A 594 20.44 -8.83 -9.27
C PRO A 594 19.11 -8.49 -9.98
N ARG A 595 18.13 -9.40 -9.97
CA ARG A 595 16.79 -9.15 -10.52
C ARG A 595 15.84 -8.50 -9.52
N TYR A 596 16.23 -8.42 -8.25
CA TYR A 596 15.43 -7.77 -7.22
C TYR A 596 15.44 -6.26 -7.43
N ALA A 597 14.27 -5.70 -7.78
CA ALA A 597 14.15 -4.31 -8.23
C ALA A 597 14.01 -3.29 -7.08
N SER A 598 13.85 -3.75 -5.83
CA SER A 598 13.62 -2.89 -4.66
C SER A 598 14.83 -2.86 -3.71
N ASP A 599 16.06 -2.90 -4.26
CA ASP A 599 17.29 -2.94 -3.46
C ASP A 599 17.77 -1.58 -2.94
N HIS A 600 17.08 -0.48 -3.28
CA HIS A 600 17.50 0.89 -2.95
C HIS A 600 17.66 1.14 -1.44
N SER A 601 16.71 0.62 -0.64
CA SER A 601 16.75 0.75 0.81
C SER A 601 17.95 -0.02 1.39
N TYR A 602 18.17 -1.25 0.94
CA TYR A 602 19.32 -2.07 1.32
C TYR A 602 20.64 -1.42 0.87
N ASP A 603 20.75 -0.97 -0.39
CA ASP A 603 21.98 -0.37 -0.91
C ASP A 603 22.34 0.90 -0.14
N SER A 604 21.37 1.74 0.20
CA SER A 604 21.59 2.89 1.07
C SER A 604 22.15 2.46 2.43
N VAL A 605 21.52 1.52 3.13
CA VAL A 605 22.01 1.06 4.44
C VAL A 605 23.38 0.39 4.31
N ARG A 606 23.63 -0.39 3.27
CA ARG A 606 24.93 -0.99 2.97
C ARG A 606 26.04 0.05 2.83
N TYR A 607 25.78 1.16 2.13
CA TYR A 607 26.75 2.28 2.03
C TYR A 607 27.04 2.86 3.41
N GLY A 608 26.03 3.00 4.26
CA GLY A 608 26.20 3.45 5.64
C GLY A 608 27.08 2.50 6.45
N VAL A 609 26.77 1.21 6.42
CA VAL A 609 27.52 0.14 7.13
C VAL A 609 28.98 0.12 6.67
N MET A 610 29.24 0.17 5.36
CA MET A 610 30.59 0.19 4.78
C MET A 610 31.38 1.43 5.13
N SER A 611 30.73 2.56 5.33
CA SER A 611 31.36 3.83 5.65
C SER A 611 31.83 3.95 7.10
N ARG A 612 31.36 3.06 7.99
CA ARG A 612 31.70 3.07 9.42
C ARG A 612 33.22 2.87 9.56
N PRO A 613 33.94 3.74 10.28
CA PRO A 613 35.31 3.47 10.63
C PRO A 613 35.39 2.15 11.42
N ARG A 614 36.32 1.27 11.06
CA ARG A 614 36.60 0.09 11.86
C ARG A 614 37.03 0.54 13.25
N ALA A 615 36.51 -0.07 14.31
CA ALA A 615 37.10 0.06 15.64
C ALA A 615 38.56 -0.39 15.53
N PHE A 616 39.48 0.40 16.05
CA PHE A 616 40.90 0.04 16.08
C PHE A 616 41.06 -1.27 16.87
N SER A 617 41.41 -2.34 16.16
CA SER A 617 41.87 -3.55 16.84
C SER A 617 43.22 -3.24 17.50
N PRO A 618 43.46 -3.65 18.72
CA PRO A 618 44.79 -3.54 19.33
C PRO A 618 45.92 -4.17 18.51
N PHE A 619 45.58 -5.09 17.59
CA PHE A 619 46.52 -5.70 16.63
C PHE A 619 46.92 -4.79 15.45
N ASP A 620 46.18 -3.69 15.20
CA ASP A 620 46.48 -2.74 14.09
C ASP A 620 47.59 -1.71 14.49
N MET A 621 48.02 -1.67 15.73
CA MET A 621 49.04 -0.73 16.22
C MET A 621 50.44 -1.02 15.68
N GLY A 622 50.65 -2.11 14.95
CA GLY A 622 51.97 -2.48 14.35
C GLY A 622 52.09 -2.17 12.84
N ARG A 623 51.02 -1.75 12.14
CA ARG A 623 51.07 -1.38 10.73
C ARG A 623 50.77 0.11 10.61
N GLY A 624 51.84 0.89 10.23
CA GLY A 624 51.71 2.33 10.03
C GLY A 624 50.47 2.67 9.19
N VAL A 625 49.57 3.45 9.78
CA VAL A 625 48.38 3.97 9.14
C VAL A 625 48.79 4.87 7.99
N PRO A 626 48.34 4.64 6.74
CA PRO A 626 48.48 5.64 5.71
C PRO A 626 47.65 6.86 6.15
N GLN A 627 48.29 8.00 6.37
CA GLN A 627 47.62 9.29 6.54
C GLN A 627 46.81 9.55 5.28
N GLN A 628 45.51 9.33 5.33
CA GLN A 628 44.60 9.89 4.33
C GLN A 628 44.44 11.37 4.65
N THR A 629 45.13 12.17 3.90
CA THR A 629 44.91 13.63 3.80
C THR A 629 43.51 13.87 3.24
N TRP A 630 42.71 14.59 3.99
CA TRP A 630 41.34 15.04 3.66
C TRP A 630 41.32 16.20 2.67
#